data_8314fc13fd225fec981e39c83fa2f4e9
#
_entry.id   8314fc13fd225fec981e39c83fa2f4e9
#
_cell.length_a   1.000
_cell.length_b   1.000
_cell.length_c   1.000
_cell.angle_alpha   90.00
_cell.angle_beta   90.00
_cell.angle_gamma   90.00
#
_symmetry.space_group_name_H-M   'P 1'
#
loop_
_entity.id
_entity.type
_entity.pdbx_description
1 polymer ?
#
loop_
_entity_poly.entity_id
_entity_poly.type
_entity_poly.pdbx_seq_one_letter_code
_entity_poly.pdbx_strand_id
1 'polypeptide(L)'
;VQLSFPTQEPGLVSTFVCHCADCRKITASMFASNFSVLDTHLTHIRGQDNLTAFAQSKTIASGKMMTNYFCKTCGTLMYRVGERFPQVKIMRIGTVDDFNLHETKLRPRREIYVKDRCGWVSAVEGAEQYEAQRPKL
;
A
#
# COMPACT_ATOMS: atom_id res chain seq x y z
N VAL A 1 -15.03 -2.26 8.82
CA VAL A 1 -13.86 -1.40 9.13
C VAL A 1 -13.98 -0.11 8.32
N GLN A 2 -13.84 1.02 8.99
CA GLN A 2 -13.89 2.32 8.35
C GLN A 2 -12.78 3.22 8.90
N LEU A 3 -12.08 3.88 7.99
CA LEU A 3 -10.93 4.73 8.31
C LEU A 3 -11.11 6.12 7.72
N SER A 4 -10.63 7.13 8.43
CA SER A 4 -10.43 8.48 7.89
C SER A 4 -8.93 8.67 7.66
N PHE A 5 -8.57 9.19 6.49
CA PHE A 5 -7.17 9.30 6.07
C PHE A 5 -6.91 10.66 5.40
N PRO A 6 -5.66 11.13 5.43
CA PRO A 6 -5.30 12.39 4.77
C PRO A 6 -5.15 12.21 3.25
N THR A 7 -5.49 13.26 2.49
CA THR A 7 -5.33 13.28 1.03
C THR A 7 -4.27 14.26 0.56
N GLN A 8 -3.52 14.85 1.49
CA GLN A 8 -2.46 15.81 1.19
C GLN A 8 -1.35 15.74 2.24
N GLU A 9 -0.19 16.31 1.90
CA GLU A 9 0.93 16.42 2.83
C GLU A 9 0.57 17.29 4.04
N PRO A 10 1.19 17.02 5.23
CA PRO A 10 2.22 16.01 5.46
C PRO A 10 1.65 14.59 5.73
N GLY A 11 0.36 14.44 5.98
CA GLY A 11 -0.23 13.16 6.33
C GLY A 11 -0.13 12.12 5.21
N LEU A 12 -0.39 12.53 3.96
CA LEU A 12 -0.18 11.68 2.79
C LEU A 12 1.32 11.70 2.42
N VAL A 13 1.97 10.56 2.52
CA VAL A 13 3.42 10.43 2.32
C VAL A 13 3.76 10.09 0.88
N SER A 14 3.06 9.13 0.29
CA SER A 14 3.35 8.66 -1.07
C SER A 14 2.19 7.90 -1.69
N THR A 15 2.19 7.83 -3.02
CA THR A 15 1.27 6.99 -3.80
C THR A 15 2.11 6.18 -4.78
N PHE A 16 1.91 4.86 -4.85
CA PHE A 16 2.77 4.02 -5.67
C PHE A 16 2.15 2.68 -6.02
N VAL A 17 2.67 2.10 -7.09
CA VAL A 17 2.40 0.72 -7.47
C VAL A 17 3.64 -0.11 -7.13
N CYS A 18 3.43 -1.30 -6.57
CA CYS A 18 4.50 -2.24 -6.27
C CYS A 18 4.26 -3.56 -7.01
N HIS A 19 5.27 -3.98 -7.78
CA HIS A 19 5.21 -5.20 -8.58
C HIS A 19 5.92 -6.39 -7.93
N CYS A 20 6.44 -6.28 -6.71
CA CYS A 20 7.20 -7.35 -6.09
C CYS A 20 6.36 -8.61 -5.87
N ALA A 21 7.03 -9.76 -5.77
CA ALA A 21 6.36 -11.05 -5.60
C ALA A 21 5.44 -11.09 -4.39
N ASP A 22 5.85 -10.49 -3.28
CA ASP A 22 5.04 -10.45 -2.06
C ASP A 22 3.74 -9.65 -2.28
N CYS A 23 3.85 -8.48 -2.92
CA CYS A 23 2.68 -7.66 -3.23
C CYS A 23 1.72 -8.37 -4.17
N ARG A 24 2.25 -9.09 -5.17
CA ARG A 24 1.42 -9.87 -6.09
C ARG A 24 0.65 -10.97 -5.34
N LYS A 25 1.31 -11.65 -4.42
CA LYS A 25 0.68 -12.74 -3.66
C LYS A 25 -0.34 -12.24 -2.66
N ILE A 26 -0.01 -11.23 -1.88
CA ILE A 26 -0.92 -10.74 -0.83
C ILE A 26 -2.17 -10.07 -1.42
N THR A 27 -2.09 -9.51 -2.62
CA THR A 27 -3.25 -8.91 -3.29
C THR A 27 -3.95 -9.88 -4.23
N ALA A 28 -3.36 -11.05 -4.50
CA ALA A 28 -3.84 -11.99 -5.51
C ALA A 28 -4.02 -11.30 -6.87
N SER A 29 -3.11 -10.38 -7.21
CA SER A 29 -3.12 -9.62 -8.45
C SER A 29 -1.69 -9.44 -8.96
N MET A 30 -1.51 -8.77 -10.08
CA MET A 30 -0.18 -8.58 -10.67
C MET A 30 0.59 -7.42 -10.03
N PHE A 31 -0.05 -6.61 -9.21
CA PHE A 31 0.59 -5.50 -8.49
C PHE A 31 -0.29 -5.04 -7.33
N ALA A 32 0.31 -4.28 -6.43
CA ALA A 32 -0.43 -3.59 -5.38
C ALA A 32 -0.47 -2.10 -5.69
N SER A 33 -1.63 -1.47 -5.58
CA SER A 33 -1.79 -0.02 -5.68
C SER A 33 -1.93 0.56 -4.29
N ASN A 34 -1.00 1.41 -3.91
CA ASN A 34 -0.80 1.81 -2.52
C ASN A 34 -0.73 3.32 -2.33
N PHE A 35 -1.15 3.77 -1.16
CA PHE A 35 -0.79 5.08 -0.66
C PHE A 35 -0.33 4.94 0.79
N SER A 36 0.70 5.70 1.16
CA SER A 36 1.26 5.67 2.51
C SER A 36 0.83 6.91 3.27
N VAL A 37 0.43 6.72 4.52
CA VAL A 37 0.01 7.82 5.39
C VAL A 37 0.73 7.72 6.73
N LEU A 38 0.93 8.87 7.37
CA LEU A 38 1.40 8.91 8.75
C LEU A 38 0.29 8.40 9.67
N ASP A 39 0.62 7.53 10.61
CA ASP A 39 -0.34 6.98 11.55
C ASP A 39 -0.99 8.06 12.43
N THR A 40 -0.27 9.16 12.69
CA THR A 40 -0.80 10.31 13.42
C THR A 40 -1.94 11.03 12.69
N HIS A 41 -2.08 10.79 11.40
CA HIS A 41 -3.11 11.41 10.55
C HIS A 41 -4.19 10.40 10.11
N LEU A 42 -4.15 9.19 10.63
CA LEU A 42 -5.10 8.13 10.33
C LEU A 42 -6.00 7.89 11.54
N THR A 43 -7.29 7.81 11.32
CA THR A 43 -8.26 7.54 12.39
C THR A 43 -9.09 6.31 12.04
N HIS A 44 -9.16 5.36 12.95
CA HIS A 44 -10.10 4.24 12.86
C HIS A 44 -11.46 4.73 13.36
N ILE A 45 -12.40 4.92 12.44
CA ILE A 45 -13.73 5.41 12.79
C ILE A 45 -14.56 4.30 13.42
N ARG A 46 -14.46 3.08 12.84
CA ARG A 46 -15.13 1.89 13.38
C ARG A 46 -14.47 0.63 12.88
N GLY A 47 -14.64 -0.46 13.64
CA GLY A 47 -14.23 -1.79 13.23
C GLY A 47 -12.75 -2.08 13.40
N GLN A 48 -12.01 -1.29 14.18
CA GLN A 48 -10.60 -1.58 14.45
C GLN A 48 -10.42 -2.96 15.08
N ASP A 49 -11.32 -3.37 15.98
CA ASP A 49 -11.33 -4.68 16.63
C ASP A 49 -11.73 -5.82 15.67
N ASN A 50 -12.24 -5.48 14.49
CA ASN A 50 -12.57 -6.46 13.44
C ASN A 50 -11.43 -6.67 12.43
N LEU A 51 -10.24 -6.13 12.71
CA LEU A 51 -9.05 -6.37 11.91
C LEU A 51 -8.30 -7.58 12.42
N THR A 52 -7.83 -8.41 11.50
CA THR A 52 -6.93 -9.53 11.77
C THR A 52 -5.55 -9.18 11.24
N ALA A 53 -4.51 -9.51 12.00
CA ALA A 53 -3.13 -9.25 11.62
C ALA A 53 -2.43 -10.54 11.21
N PHE A 54 -1.65 -10.46 10.12
CA PHE A 54 -0.74 -11.51 9.71
C PHE A 54 0.64 -10.91 9.46
N ALA A 55 1.64 -11.38 10.21
CA ALA A 55 2.99 -10.85 10.16
C ALA A 55 3.97 -11.91 9.68
N GLN A 56 4.88 -11.53 8.78
CA GLN A 56 5.94 -12.42 8.32
C GLN A 56 7.08 -11.62 7.69
N SER A 57 8.25 -12.24 7.53
CA SER A 57 9.42 -11.63 6.89
C SER A 57 10.01 -12.51 5.80
N LYS A 58 9.51 -13.74 5.61
CA LYS A 58 10.11 -14.76 4.75
C LYS A 58 10.14 -14.36 3.27
N THR A 59 9.10 -13.67 2.80
CA THR A 59 8.97 -13.28 1.39
C THR A 59 9.21 -11.79 1.16
N ILE A 60 9.65 -11.07 2.20
CA ILE A 60 9.90 -9.63 2.13
C ILE A 60 11.32 -9.39 1.67
N ALA A 61 11.50 -8.58 0.61
CA ALA A 61 12.81 -8.32 0.00
C ALA A 61 13.83 -7.75 1.00
N SER A 62 13.39 -6.91 1.95
CA SER A 62 14.28 -6.34 2.98
C SER A 62 14.64 -7.32 4.10
N GLY A 63 13.93 -8.45 4.22
CA GLY A 63 14.05 -9.38 5.33
C GLY A 63 13.44 -8.89 6.63
N LYS A 64 12.81 -7.72 6.63
CA LYS A 64 12.17 -7.15 7.81
C LYS A 64 10.70 -7.56 7.89
N MET A 65 10.16 -7.58 9.10
CA MET A 65 8.77 -7.96 9.36
C MET A 65 7.81 -7.01 8.64
N MET A 66 6.82 -7.58 7.99
CA MET A 66 5.71 -6.86 7.40
C MET A 66 4.42 -7.42 7.97
N THR A 67 3.56 -6.57 8.53
CA THR A 67 2.29 -6.98 9.10
C THR A 67 1.14 -6.49 8.22
N ASN A 68 0.30 -7.42 7.77
CA ASN A 68 -0.89 -7.12 6.98
C ASN A 68 -2.10 -7.14 7.89
N TYR A 69 -2.97 -6.14 7.74
CA TYR A 69 -4.21 -6.02 8.49
C TYR A 69 -5.39 -6.12 7.53
N PHE A 70 -6.25 -7.10 7.76
CA PHE A 70 -7.39 -7.34 6.89
C PHE A 70 -8.67 -7.53 7.70
N CYS A 71 -9.81 -7.24 7.06
CA CYS A 71 -11.11 -7.35 7.69
C CYS A 71 -11.43 -8.82 8.00
N LYS A 72 -11.74 -9.12 9.26
CA LYS A 72 -12.10 -10.47 9.68
C LYS A 72 -13.37 -10.97 8.99
N THR A 73 -14.29 -10.08 8.65
CA THR A 73 -15.59 -10.43 8.08
C THR A 73 -15.51 -10.72 6.58
N CYS A 74 -14.85 -9.86 5.81
CA CYS A 74 -14.83 -9.98 4.34
C CYS A 74 -13.45 -10.24 3.74
N GLY A 75 -12.40 -10.24 4.56
CA GLY A 75 -11.05 -10.53 4.10
C GLY A 75 -10.35 -9.38 3.38
N THR A 76 -10.99 -8.23 3.21
CA THR A 76 -10.37 -7.09 2.52
C THR A 76 -9.10 -6.65 3.21
N LEU A 77 -8.01 -6.60 2.46
CA LEU A 77 -6.73 -6.09 2.97
C LEU A 77 -6.82 -4.57 3.10
N MET A 78 -6.77 -4.08 4.33
CA MET A 78 -6.97 -2.66 4.61
C MET A 78 -5.66 -1.88 4.57
N TYR A 79 -4.63 -2.36 5.27
CA TYR A 79 -3.32 -1.73 5.25
C TYR A 79 -2.25 -2.69 5.75
N ARG A 80 -1.00 -2.27 5.56
CA ARG A 80 0.15 -3.00 6.09
C ARG A 80 1.12 -2.04 6.75
N VAL A 81 1.91 -2.57 7.69
CA VAL A 81 2.92 -1.81 8.42
C VAL A 81 4.24 -2.57 8.35
N GLY A 82 5.30 -1.89 7.93
CA GLY A 82 6.64 -2.43 7.92
C GLY A 82 7.37 -2.12 9.21
N GLU A 83 8.16 -3.07 9.71
CA GLU A 83 8.98 -2.90 10.90
C GLU A 83 9.94 -1.71 10.77
N ARG A 84 10.40 -1.43 9.54
CA ARG A 84 11.35 -0.32 9.29
C ARG A 84 10.71 1.06 9.44
N PHE A 85 9.41 1.17 9.23
CA PHE A 85 8.68 2.45 9.26
C PHE A 85 7.36 2.28 10.01
N PRO A 86 7.42 2.01 11.34
CA PRO A 86 6.20 1.69 12.10
C PRO A 86 5.22 2.85 12.20
N GLN A 87 5.69 4.08 11.96
CA GLN A 87 4.85 5.26 11.98
C GLN A 87 4.09 5.50 10.66
N VAL A 88 4.31 4.66 9.66
CA VAL A 88 3.66 4.78 8.35
C VAL A 88 2.77 3.57 8.11
N LYS A 89 1.54 3.82 7.68
CA LYS A 89 0.63 2.76 7.24
C LYS A 89 0.50 2.80 5.73
N ILE A 90 0.68 1.64 5.10
CA ILE A 90 0.56 1.48 3.65
C ILE A 90 -0.86 1.04 3.36
N MET A 91 -1.67 1.97 2.90
CA MET A 91 -3.09 1.79 2.58
C MET A 91 -3.25 1.29 1.15
N ARG A 92 -4.41 0.74 0.84
CA ARG A 92 -4.72 0.22 -0.51
C ARG A 92 -5.67 1.16 -1.22
N ILE A 93 -5.28 1.65 -2.40
CA ILE A 93 -6.08 2.63 -3.16
C ILE A 93 -7.46 2.07 -3.49
N GLY A 94 -7.53 0.79 -3.87
CA GLY A 94 -8.79 0.16 -4.26
C GLY A 94 -9.85 0.07 -3.16
N THR A 95 -9.49 0.26 -1.89
CA THR A 95 -10.45 0.25 -0.77
C THR A 95 -11.11 1.61 -0.54
N VAL A 96 -10.66 2.65 -1.24
CA VAL A 96 -11.18 4.01 -1.07
C VAL A 96 -12.50 4.15 -1.82
N ASP A 97 -13.54 4.58 -1.12
CA ASP A 97 -14.90 4.65 -1.67
C ASP A 97 -15.07 5.74 -2.74
N ASP A 98 -14.36 6.86 -2.58
CA ASP A 98 -14.42 7.96 -3.55
C ASP A 98 -13.48 7.67 -4.73
N PHE A 99 -14.05 7.23 -5.85
CA PHE A 99 -13.30 6.86 -7.05
C PHE A 99 -12.58 8.06 -7.70
N ASN A 100 -13.05 9.29 -7.46
CA ASN A 100 -12.33 10.47 -7.94
C ASN A 100 -10.93 10.57 -7.32
N LEU A 101 -10.77 10.13 -6.07
CA LEU A 101 -9.46 10.11 -5.42
C LEU A 101 -8.49 9.16 -6.12
N HIS A 102 -8.97 8.05 -6.68
CA HIS A 102 -8.13 7.10 -7.44
C HIS A 102 -7.47 7.78 -8.64
N GLU A 103 -8.19 8.70 -9.27
CA GLU A 103 -7.76 9.38 -10.50
C GLU A 103 -6.94 10.64 -10.21
N THR A 104 -7.01 11.17 -8.99
CA THR A 104 -6.46 12.48 -8.64
C THR A 104 -5.41 12.38 -7.52
N LYS A 105 -5.81 12.59 -6.28
CA LYS A 105 -4.90 12.67 -5.13
C LYS A 105 -4.14 11.36 -4.87
N LEU A 106 -4.77 10.23 -5.13
CA LEU A 106 -4.18 8.92 -4.88
C LEU A 106 -3.61 8.25 -6.15
N ARG A 107 -3.67 8.93 -7.31
CA ARG A 107 -3.06 8.40 -8.53
C ARG A 107 -1.59 8.07 -8.25
N PRO A 108 -1.12 6.86 -8.59
CA PRO A 108 0.26 6.47 -8.34
C PRO A 108 1.26 7.40 -9.03
N ARG A 109 2.19 7.94 -8.26
CA ARG A 109 3.23 8.86 -8.76
C ARG A 109 4.55 8.14 -9.01
N ARG A 110 4.67 6.88 -8.56
CA ARG A 110 5.83 6.03 -8.82
C ARG A 110 5.41 4.57 -8.89
N GLU A 111 6.27 3.78 -9.53
CA GLU A 111 6.18 2.32 -9.51
C GLU A 111 7.51 1.77 -9.03
N ILE A 112 7.46 0.81 -8.13
CA ILE A 112 8.64 0.14 -7.59
C ILE A 112 8.63 -1.34 -7.95
N TYR A 113 9.82 -1.94 -7.96
CA TYR A 113 10.03 -3.33 -8.37
C TYR A 113 9.52 -3.59 -9.78
N VAL A 114 9.77 -2.63 -10.70
CA VAL A 114 9.31 -2.78 -12.09
C VAL A 114 10.05 -3.92 -12.82
N LYS A 115 11.18 -4.39 -12.29
CA LYS A 115 11.85 -5.58 -12.80
C LYS A 115 10.95 -6.82 -12.78
N ASP A 116 9.97 -6.83 -11.87
CA ASP A 116 9.03 -7.93 -11.70
C ASP A 116 7.66 -7.66 -12.35
N ARG A 117 7.53 -6.53 -13.06
CA ARG A 117 6.26 -6.20 -13.75
C ARG A 117 5.88 -7.29 -14.72
N CYS A 118 4.62 -7.75 -14.63
CA CYS A 118 4.08 -8.71 -15.58
C CYS A 118 4.04 -8.10 -17.00
N GLY A 119 4.42 -8.90 -18.02
CA GLY A 119 4.59 -8.41 -19.38
C GLY A 119 3.34 -7.80 -20.03
N TRP A 120 2.14 -8.17 -19.55
CA TRP A 120 0.90 -7.61 -20.08
C TRP A 120 0.37 -6.40 -19.28
N VAL A 121 1.14 -5.92 -18.28
CA VAL A 121 0.80 -4.73 -17.49
C VAL A 121 1.65 -3.56 -17.97
N SER A 122 0.99 -2.49 -18.40
CA SER A 122 1.67 -1.28 -18.84
C SER A 122 2.02 -0.38 -17.66
N ALA A 123 3.06 0.43 -17.82
CA ALA A 123 3.44 1.43 -16.82
C ALA A 123 2.32 2.48 -16.66
N VAL A 124 2.17 3.00 -15.46
CA VAL A 124 1.29 4.15 -15.20
C VAL A 124 1.94 5.37 -15.85
N GLU A 125 1.23 6.03 -16.76
CA GLU A 125 1.73 7.21 -17.45
C GLU A 125 2.07 8.32 -16.46
N GLY A 126 3.28 8.87 -16.57
CA GLY A 126 3.76 9.94 -15.71
C GLY A 126 4.36 9.49 -14.38
N ALA A 127 4.29 8.21 -14.04
CA ALA A 127 4.85 7.69 -12.79
C ALA A 127 6.36 7.43 -12.94
N GLU A 128 7.14 7.78 -11.91
CA GLU A 128 8.56 7.43 -11.85
C GLU A 128 8.70 5.91 -11.74
N GLN A 129 9.69 5.34 -12.44
CA GLN A 129 9.91 3.90 -12.51
C GLN A 129 11.20 3.52 -11.80
N TYR A 130 11.13 2.56 -10.86
CA TYR A 130 12.30 2.07 -10.12
C TYR A 130 12.36 0.55 -10.21
N GLU A 131 13.55 0.02 -10.58
CA GLU A 131 13.78 -1.42 -10.72
C GLU A 131 13.50 -2.18 -9.41
N ALA A 132 13.81 -1.56 -8.27
CA ALA A 132 13.56 -2.10 -6.93
C ALA A 132 12.90 -1.00 -6.08
N GLN A 133 13.34 -0.81 -4.84
CA GLN A 133 12.88 0.28 -4.01
C GLN A 133 13.38 1.63 -4.55
N ARG A 134 12.63 2.69 -4.22
CA ARG A 134 13.10 4.04 -4.47
C ARG A 134 14.38 4.28 -3.66
N PRO A 135 15.45 4.78 -4.27
CA PRO A 135 16.66 5.12 -3.54
C PRO A 135 16.35 6.16 -2.45
N LYS A 136 17.03 6.04 -1.31
CA LYS A 136 16.97 7.07 -0.28
C LYS A 136 17.66 8.33 -0.82
N LEU A 137 17.00 9.42 -0.69
CA LEU A 137 17.59 10.71 -1.02
C LEU A 137 18.43 11.21 0.15
#